data_bbda8c817ccd42bc83fd70db82deac79
#
_entry.id   bbda8c817ccd42bc83fd70db82deac79
#
_cell.length_a   1.000
_cell.length_b   1.000
_cell.length_c   1.000
_cell.angle_alpha   90.00
_cell.angle_beta   90.00
_cell.angle_gamma   90.00
#
_symmetry.space_group_name_H-M   'P 1'
#
loop_
_entity.id
_entity.type
_entity.pdbx_description
1 polymer ?
#
loop_
_entity_poly.entity_id
_entity_poly.type
_entity_poly.pdbx_seq_one_letter_code
_entity_poly.pdbx_strand_id
1 'polypeptide(L)'
;MVTRRPSSAQYKKTSRQMRRATLGTHVARIPSPIASRREQANPRRTRNVERGEIHQVLPNTSTRESRRDYTNRMSQQAFIERAVASSRRRKIAVAVVLAVVALAVASAAAWFVFIGGVNDRLRIQDPALSSVLADAPADGPVYTVLAASYDDGDGGSGPDVALLVRTDSTTASASAVVIPGNARVKLSDGNTHRLGEAQTLGGDAEVVSAIEDLSGVQVSHYVKTDARGFVSLVDSVGGVEVDLSEPVSDPDAGTMTLPSGFQTLTGEQALFLCRANDFAASPEMQRGLNESQVAQALFKKFVGMDKLSFYTGMDGFSDCVKTDMDIKSAYAMVSSLRDIVAESVMTGVMPTYLSKVGDAVYQEPISDEWEAMMERFMAGEVPQQDKESIIESVDPASFTITVNNGGSVEGAAADAASILEGAGFTVDSVGNANQAVYESTLVVYQKSENEAKAEAIVATLGTGRAVLDAVNYSFETDILVVVGKDWQAVLDAREKTAVTNTTNAS
;
A
#
# COMPACT_ATOMS: atom_id res chain seq x y z
N MET A 1 -40.86 -27.87 8.10
CA MET A 1 -41.11 -27.81 6.65
C MET A 1 -39.86 -28.30 5.91
N VAL A 2 -39.96 -29.51 5.35
CA VAL A 2 -38.81 -30.18 4.70
C VAL A 2 -38.87 -29.84 3.22
N THR A 3 -37.93 -29.06 2.73
CA THR A 3 -37.78 -28.78 1.30
C THR A 3 -36.97 -29.91 0.63
N ARG A 4 -37.63 -30.68 -0.21
CA ARG A 4 -37.04 -31.75 -1.03
C ARG A 4 -36.09 -31.17 -2.06
N ARG A 5 -34.84 -31.64 -2.07
CA ARG A 5 -33.88 -31.43 -3.17
C ARG A 5 -34.38 -32.18 -4.43
N PRO A 6 -34.31 -31.56 -5.63
CA PRO A 6 -34.65 -32.27 -6.86
C PRO A 6 -33.62 -33.32 -7.20
N SER A 7 -34.07 -34.49 -7.66
CA SER A 7 -33.25 -35.67 -7.94
C SER A 7 -32.31 -35.46 -9.13
N SER A 8 -31.14 -36.11 -9.07
CA SER A 8 -30.08 -36.09 -10.10
C SER A 8 -30.51 -36.50 -11.52
N ALA A 9 -31.71 -37.09 -11.69
CA ALA A 9 -32.28 -37.47 -12.98
C ALA A 9 -32.78 -36.28 -13.83
N GLN A 10 -33.18 -35.18 -13.21
CA GLN A 10 -33.61 -33.98 -13.95
C GLN A 10 -32.44 -33.19 -14.53
N TYR A 11 -31.27 -33.22 -13.89
CA TYR A 11 -30.07 -32.55 -14.40
C TYR A 11 -29.46 -33.22 -15.65
N LYS A 12 -29.61 -34.55 -15.78
CA LYS A 12 -29.14 -35.27 -16.95
C LYS A 12 -30.01 -35.06 -18.19
N LYS A 13 -31.29 -34.73 -18.04
CA LYS A 13 -32.18 -34.44 -19.16
C LYS A 13 -31.95 -33.07 -19.77
N THR A 14 -31.68 -32.05 -18.93
CA THR A 14 -31.41 -30.68 -19.39
C THR A 14 -30.06 -30.58 -20.10
N SER A 15 -29.01 -31.29 -19.64
CA SER A 15 -27.71 -31.28 -20.30
C SER A 15 -27.70 -31.99 -21.64
N ARG A 16 -28.57 -33.02 -21.85
CA ARG A 16 -28.73 -33.68 -23.14
C ARG A 16 -29.55 -32.87 -24.15
N GLN A 17 -30.51 -32.07 -23.70
CA GLN A 17 -31.24 -31.15 -24.56
C GLN A 17 -30.39 -29.95 -24.99
N MET A 18 -29.56 -29.38 -24.10
CA MET A 18 -28.61 -28.33 -24.49
C MET A 18 -27.53 -28.80 -25.46
N ARG A 19 -27.02 -30.07 -25.35
CA ARG A 19 -26.06 -30.59 -26.30
C ARG A 19 -26.66 -30.88 -27.67
N ARG A 20 -27.98 -31.11 -27.80
CA ARG A 20 -28.64 -31.25 -29.10
C ARG A 20 -28.99 -29.94 -29.78
N ALA A 21 -29.17 -28.87 -29.01
CA ALA A 21 -29.46 -27.54 -29.55
C ALA A 21 -28.22 -26.83 -30.11
N THR A 22 -27.01 -27.12 -29.57
CA THR A 22 -25.75 -26.51 -30.02
C THR A 22 -25.05 -27.23 -31.19
N LEU A 23 -25.50 -28.41 -31.57
CA LEU A 23 -24.92 -29.16 -32.67
C LEU A 23 -25.72 -29.06 -33.99
N GLY A 24 -26.79 -28.25 -34.04
CA GLY A 24 -27.73 -28.20 -35.16
C GLY A 24 -27.70 -26.95 -36.05
N THR A 25 -26.85 -25.95 -35.82
CA THR A 25 -27.06 -24.67 -36.50
C THR A 25 -25.85 -24.06 -37.22
N HIS A 26 -24.77 -24.79 -37.47
CA HIS A 26 -23.70 -24.27 -38.34
C HIS A 26 -23.11 -25.36 -39.24
N VAL A 27 -23.97 -25.95 -40.13
CA VAL A 27 -23.48 -26.48 -41.38
C VAL A 27 -23.84 -25.42 -42.43
N ALA A 28 -22.88 -24.56 -42.74
CA ALA A 28 -22.95 -23.73 -43.92
C ALA A 28 -23.08 -24.63 -45.14
N ARG A 29 -24.24 -24.64 -45.78
CA ARG A 29 -24.42 -25.26 -47.12
C ARG A 29 -23.54 -24.49 -48.09
N ILE A 30 -22.49 -25.16 -48.55
CA ILE A 30 -21.78 -24.72 -49.72
C ILE A 30 -22.76 -24.88 -50.88
N PRO A 31 -23.08 -23.86 -51.68
CA PRO A 31 -23.94 -24.02 -52.85
C PRO A 31 -23.16 -24.82 -53.89
N SER A 32 -23.71 -25.94 -54.23
CA SER A 32 -23.25 -26.72 -55.38
C SER A 32 -23.49 -25.93 -56.68
N PRO A 33 -22.46 -25.68 -57.50
CA PRO A 33 -22.66 -25.08 -58.78
C PRO A 33 -22.97 -26.17 -59.82
N ILE A 34 -24.17 -26.67 -59.90
CA ILE A 34 -24.69 -27.35 -61.11
C ILE A 34 -26.22 -27.52 -60.86
N ALA A 35 -26.97 -26.53 -61.19
CA ALA A 35 -28.35 -26.68 -61.61
C ALA A 35 -28.38 -26.31 -63.08
N SER A 36 -28.35 -27.33 -63.93
CA SER A 36 -28.55 -27.18 -65.33
C SER A 36 -29.94 -26.61 -65.65
N ARG A 37 -29.94 -25.35 -66.05
CA ARG A 37 -31.12 -24.77 -66.68
C ARG A 37 -31.28 -25.32 -68.07
N ARG A 38 -32.22 -26.23 -68.26
CA ARG A 38 -32.78 -26.57 -69.56
C ARG A 38 -33.52 -25.33 -70.03
N GLU A 39 -32.91 -24.58 -70.90
CA GLU A 39 -33.59 -23.60 -71.73
C GLU A 39 -33.95 -24.20 -73.05
N GLN A 40 -35.21 -24.19 -73.33
CA GLN A 40 -35.80 -24.68 -74.56
C GLN A 40 -35.28 -23.88 -75.74
N ALA A 41 -34.73 -24.56 -76.74
CA ALA A 41 -34.36 -24.01 -78.01
C ALA A 41 -35.59 -23.60 -78.82
N ASN A 42 -35.64 -22.36 -79.19
CA ASN A 42 -36.54 -21.91 -80.26
C ASN A 42 -35.70 -21.60 -81.52
N PRO A 43 -36.01 -22.19 -82.68
CA PRO A 43 -35.16 -21.98 -83.83
C PRO A 43 -35.65 -20.78 -84.67
N ARG A 44 -34.75 -19.92 -85.06
CA ARG A 44 -34.78 -19.09 -86.29
C ARG A 44 -34.08 -17.79 -86.10
N ARG A 45 -32.85 -17.69 -86.57
CA ARG A 45 -32.45 -16.68 -87.58
C ARG A 45 -30.98 -16.84 -87.91
N THR A 46 -30.78 -17.25 -89.15
CA THR A 46 -29.50 -17.15 -89.88
C THR A 46 -29.06 -15.69 -90.02
N ARG A 47 -27.81 -15.40 -89.68
CA ARG A 47 -27.06 -14.27 -90.25
C ARG A 47 -25.60 -14.65 -90.34
N ASN A 48 -25.11 -14.74 -91.58
CA ASN A 48 -23.72 -14.84 -91.94
C ASN A 48 -22.88 -13.71 -91.33
N VAL A 49 -21.78 -14.04 -90.69
CA VAL A 49 -20.64 -13.19 -90.56
C VAL A 49 -19.37 -13.97 -90.82
N GLU A 50 -18.54 -13.41 -91.63
CA GLU A 50 -17.39 -13.85 -92.34
C GLU A 50 -16.27 -14.50 -91.54
N ARG A 51 -15.57 -15.38 -92.26
CA ARG A 51 -14.34 -16.09 -91.89
C ARG A 51 -13.24 -15.07 -91.46
N GLY A 52 -12.67 -15.32 -90.28
CA GLY A 52 -11.32 -14.93 -89.89
C GLY A 52 -10.59 -16.23 -89.54
N GLU A 53 -9.71 -16.69 -90.35
CA GLU A 53 -8.89 -17.89 -90.13
C GLU A 53 -7.86 -17.59 -89.05
N ILE A 54 -8.01 -18.25 -87.87
CA ILE A 54 -6.92 -18.38 -86.91
C ILE A 54 -6.48 -19.89 -87.01
N HIS A 55 -5.38 -20.10 -87.67
CA HIS A 55 -4.67 -21.35 -87.65
C HIS A 55 -4.08 -21.57 -86.23
N GLN A 56 -4.86 -22.20 -85.38
CA GLN A 56 -4.28 -22.92 -84.24
C GLN A 56 -3.99 -24.31 -84.75
N VAL A 57 -2.71 -24.67 -84.82
CA VAL A 57 -2.25 -26.03 -85.00
C VAL A 57 -2.60 -26.78 -83.71
N LEU A 58 -3.83 -27.34 -83.68
CA LEU A 58 -4.20 -28.37 -82.74
C LEU A 58 -3.56 -29.65 -83.12
N PRO A 59 -2.91 -30.40 -82.25
CA PRO A 59 -2.45 -31.72 -82.56
C PRO A 59 -3.67 -32.60 -83.02
N ASN A 60 -3.50 -33.22 -84.12
CA ASN A 60 -4.52 -34.00 -84.80
C ASN A 60 -5.04 -35.17 -83.95
N THR A 61 -6.05 -34.92 -83.16
CA THR A 61 -6.74 -35.92 -82.38
C THR A 61 -8.04 -36.27 -83.10
N SER A 62 -7.95 -37.19 -83.97
CA SER A 62 -9.03 -37.58 -84.86
C SER A 62 -10.12 -38.43 -84.18
N THR A 63 -10.08 -38.68 -82.92
CA THR A 63 -11.11 -39.47 -82.23
C THR A 63 -11.57 -38.81 -80.95
N ARG A 64 -12.86 -38.97 -80.68
CA ARG A 64 -13.53 -38.42 -79.43
C ARG A 64 -12.91 -39.02 -78.16
N GLU A 65 -12.23 -40.15 -78.26
CA GLU A 65 -11.52 -40.84 -77.18
C GLU A 65 -10.23 -40.15 -76.82
N SER A 66 -9.42 -39.70 -77.78
CA SER A 66 -8.15 -38.95 -77.45
C SER A 66 -8.35 -37.62 -76.82
N ARG A 67 -9.48 -36.93 -77.02
CA ARG A 67 -9.86 -35.73 -76.32
C ARG A 67 -10.27 -36.00 -74.87
N ARG A 68 -10.97 -37.13 -74.60
CA ARG A 68 -11.33 -37.52 -73.24
C ARG A 68 -10.09 -37.92 -72.44
N ASP A 69 -9.17 -38.63 -73.01
CA ASP A 69 -7.93 -39.07 -72.37
C ASP A 69 -6.99 -37.91 -72.07
N TYR A 70 -6.92 -36.94 -73.02
CA TYR A 70 -6.15 -35.72 -72.76
C TYR A 70 -6.75 -34.85 -71.59
N THR A 71 -8.08 -34.67 -71.59
CA THR A 71 -8.76 -33.95 -70.51
C THR A 71 -8.68 -34.71 -69.17
N ASN A 72 -8.74 -36.02 -69.17
CA ASN A 72 -8.58 -36.89 -68.02
C ASN A 72 -7.14 -36.83 -67.46
N ARG A 73 -6.11 -36.84 -68.32
CA ARG A 73 -4.69 -36.69 -67.86
C ARG A 73 -4.40 -35.34 -67.33
N MET A 74 -4.88 -34.29 -67.98
CA MET A 74 -4.74 -32.91 -67.45
C MET A 74 -5.47 -32.70 -66.11
N SER A 75 -6.66 -33.28 -65.97
CA SER A 75 -7.40 -33.20 -64.68
C SER A 75 -6.73 -34.05 -63.61
N GLN A 76 -6.14 -35.16 -63.90
CA GLN A 76 -5.39 -35.99 -62.96
C GLN A 76 -4.08 -35.32 -62.56
N GLN A 77 -3.32 -34.74 -63.47
CA GLN A 77 -2.11 -33.98 -63.15
C GLN A 77 -2.41 -32.78 -62.29
N ALA A 78 -3.41 -31.97 -62.62
CA ALA A 78 -3.83 -30.82 -61.81
C ALA A 78 -4.37 -31.24 -60.44
N PHE A 79 -5.01 -32.41 -60.34
CA PHE A 79 -5.46 -32.97 -59.05
C PHE A 79 -4.28 -33.43 -58.20
N ILE A 80 -3.29 -34.12 -58.80
CA ILE A 80 -2.08 -34.56 -58.10
C ILE A 80 -1.26 -33.36 -57.61
N GLU A 81 -1.06 -32.33 -58.44
CA GLU A 81 -0.35 -31.11 -58.04
C GLU A 81 -1.06 -30.36 -56.91
N ARG A 82 -2.39 -30.27 -56.96
CA ARG A 82 -3.18 -29.65 -55.86
C ARG A 82 -3.14 -30.51 -54.60
N ALA A 83 -3.19 -31.82 -54.71
CA ALA A 83 -3.10 -32.75 -53.58
C ALA A 83 -1.72 -32.70 -52.91
N VAL A 84 -0.64 -32.67 -53.70
CA VAL A 84 0.74 -32.54 -53.22
C VAL A 84 0.96 -31.14 -52.57
N ALA A 85 0.49 -30.06 -53.22
CA ALA A 85 0.58 -28.72 -52.68
C ALA A 85 -0.24 -28.55 -51.37
N SER A 86 -1.43 -29.12 -51.29
CA SER A 86 -2.26 -29.12 -50.08
C SER A 86 -1.64 -29.91 -48.93
N SER A 87 -1.06 -31.10 -49.23
CA SER A 87 -0.36 -31.91 -48.22
C SER A 87 0.90 -31.22 -47.70
N ARG A 88 1.66 -30.52 -48.55
CA ARG A 88 2.84 -29.76 -48.19
C ARG A 88 2.47 -28.54 -47.31
N ARG A 89 1.41 -27.79 -47.69
CA ARG A 89 0.87 -26.69 -46.89
C ARG A 89 0.38 -27.18 -45.53
N ARG A 90 -0.30 -28.33 -45.47
CA ARG A 90 -0.77 -28.94 -44.21
C ARG A 90 0.40 -29.35 -43.31
N LYS A 91 1.47 -29.95 -43.88
CA LYS A 91 2.68 -30.29 -43.11
C LYS A 91 3.39 -29.06 -42.58
N ILE A 92 3.49 -27.96 -43.38
CA ILE A 92 4.06 -26.69 -42.94
C ILE A 92 3.19 -26.09 -41.85
N ALA A 93 1.86 -26.07 -42.01
CA ALA A 93 0.96 -25.53 -40.98
C ALA A 93 1.07 -26.32 -39.66
N VAL A 94 1.13 -27.66 -39.73
CA VAL A 94 1.35 -28.51 -38.55
C VAL A 94 2.72 -28.23 -37.90
N ALA A 95 3.77 -28.09 -38.70
CA ALA A 95 5.10 -27.77 -38.18
C ALA A 95 5.15 -26.37 -37.47
N VAL A 96 4.47 -25.38 -38.05
CA VAL A 96 4.35 -24.03 -37.44
C VAL A 96 3.55 -24.13 -36.13
N VAL A 97 2.43 -24.84 -36.10
CA VAL A 97 1.65 -25.01 -34.85
C VAL A 97 2.49 -25.74 -33.80
N LEU A 98 3.22 -26.77 -34.14
CA LEU A 98 4.11 -27.49 -33.20
C LEU A 98 5.24 -26.57 -32.68
N ALA A 99 5.81 -25.73 -33.55
CA ALA A 99 6.83 -24.78 -33.15
C ALA A 99 6.26 -23.71 -32.18
N VAL A 100 5.06 -23.19 -32.43
CA VAL A 100 4.37 -22.25 -31.53
C VAL A 100 4.04 -22.91 -30.20
N VAL A 101 3.55 -24.15 -30.20
CA VAL A 101 3.29 -24.91 -28.96
C VAL A 101 4.58 -25.19 -28.21
N ALA A 102 5.66 -25.57 -28.89
CA ALA A 102 6.96 -25.78 -28.25
C ALA A 102 7.50 -24.49 -27.63
N LEU A 103 7.37 -23.34 -28.32
CA LEU A 103 7.75 -22.05 -27.82
C LEU A 103 6.91 -21.65 -26.58
N ALA A 104 5.59 -21.87 -26.63
CA ALA A 104 4.71 -21.60 -25.49
C ALA A 104 5.05 -22.45 -24.26
N VAL A 105 5.36 -23.74 -24.47
CA VAL A 105 5.79 -24.66 -23.40
C VAL A 105 7.14 -24.22 -22.83
N ALA A 106 8.10 -23.85 -23.67
CA ALA A 106 9.40 -23.36 -23.22
C ALA A 106 9.27 -22.03 -22.44
N SER A 107 8.42 -21.11 -22.89
CA SER A 107 8.14 -19.85 -22.19
C SER A 107 7.46 -20.09 -20.85
N ALA A 108 6.49 -21.03 -20.78
CA ALA A 108 5.85 -21.40 -19.52
C ALA A 108 6.86 -22.04 -18.54
N ALA A 109 7.72 -22.93 -19.02
CA ALA A 109 8.76 -23.55 -18.19
C ALA A 109 9.76 -22.49 -17.66
N ALA A 110 10.21 -21.58 -18.52
CA ALA A 110 11.08 -20.47 -18.11
C ALA A 110 10.41 -19.57 -17.05
N TRP A 111 9.11 -19.30 -17.23
CA TRP A 111 8.32 -18.55 -16.26
C TRP A 111 8.21 -19.27 -14.91
N PHE A 112 7.98 -20.59 -14.90
CA PHE A 112 7.95 -21.36 -13.66
C PHE A 112 9.30 -21.36 -12.93
N VAL A 113 10.41 -21.50 -13.68
CA VAL A 113 11.76 -21.42 -13.09
C VAL A 113 12.03 -20.03 -12.52
N PHE A 114 11.65 -18.98 -13.24
CA PHE A 114 11.77 -17.59 -12.78
C PHE A 114 11.01 -17.38 -11.47
N ILE A 115 9.71 -17.71 -11.43
CA ILE A 115 8.88 -17.58 -10.23
C ILE A 115 9.42 -18.40 -9.05
N GLY A 116 9.87 -19.63 -9.31
CA GLY A 116 10.49 -20.49 -8.30
C GLY A 116 11.73 -19.82 -7.69
N GLY A 117 12.62 -19.28 -8.51
CA GLY A 117 13.82 -18.59 -8.07
C GLY A 117 13.53 -17.34 -7.24
N VAL A 118 12.51 -16.55 -7.63
CA VAL A 118 12.09 -15.38 -6.84
C VAL A 118 11.52 -15.82 -5.49
N ASN A 119 10.62 -16.81 -5.46
CA ASN A 119 10.05 -17.32 -4.22
C ASN A 119 11.10 -17.89 -3.25
N ASP A 120 12.09 -18.61 -3.77
CA ASP A 120 13.16 -19.17 -2.95
C ASP A 120 14.01 -18.06 -2.28
N ARG A 121 14.21 -16.93 -2.98
CA ARG A 121 14.93 -15.77 -2.43
C ARG A 121 14.08 -14.96 -1.44
N LEU A 122 12.79 -14.80 -1.70
CA LEU A 122 11.86 -14.08 -0.83
C LEU A 122 11.60 -14.79 0.49
N ARG A 123 11.70 -16.12 0.51
CA ARG A 123 11.22 -16.93 1.63
C ARG A 123 12.03 -16.70 2.91
N ILE A 124 11.33 -16.37 4.00
CA ILE A 124 11.89 -16.40 5.35
C ILE A 124 12.17 -17.86 5.76
N GLN A 125 13.36 -18.10 6.28
CA GLN A 125 13.78 -19.42 6.73
C GLN A 125 13.73 -19.56 8.28
N ASP A 126 12.67 -19.01 8.87
CA ASP A 126 12.38 -19.19 10.29
C ASP A 126 11.21 -20.15 10.47
N PRO A 127 11.44 -21.40 10.93
CA PRO A 127 10.36 -22.37 11.15
C PRO A 127 9.39 -21.96 12.25
N ALA A 128 9.82 -21.14 13.22
CA ALA A 128 8.99 -20.67 14.32
C ALA A 128 7.95 -19.65 13.83
N LEU A 129 8.29 -18.85 12.83
CA LEU A 129 7.41 -17.82 12.29
C LEU A 129 6.05 -18.38 11.83
N SER A 130 6.05 -19.51 11.14
CA SER A 130 4.80 -20.16 10.68
C SER A 130 3.88 -20.65 11.80
N SER A 131 4.40 -20.78 13.03
CA SER A 131 3.60 -21.20 14.19
C SER A 131 2.97 -20.02 14.93
N VAL A 132 3.44 -18.81 14.66
CA VAL A 132 2.93 -17.58 15.26
C VAL A 132 1.90 -16.92 14.32
N LEU A 133 2.19 -16.90 13.02
CA LEU A 133 1.29 -16.29 12.04
C LEU A 133 -0.07 -16.98 12.01
N ALA A 134 -1.13 -16.18 12.06
CA ALA A 134 -2.50 -16.63 11.90
C ALA A 134 -2.87 -16.86 10.43
N ASP A 135 -3.77 -17.81 10.17
CA ASP A 135 -4.33 -17.95 8.82
C ASP A 135 -5.08 -16.68 8.40
N ALA A 136 -4.75 -16.15 7.23
CA ALA A 136 -5.44 -14.99 6.70
C ALA A 136 -6.93 -15.31 6.46
N PRO A 137 -7.87 -14.51 6.99
CA PRO A 137 -9.28 -14.73 6.79
C PRO A 137 -9.67 -14.61 5.31
N ALA A 138 -10.65 -15.42 4.87
CA ALA A 138 -11.14 -15.34 3.49
C ALA A 138 -11.92 -14.04 3.22
N ASP A 139 -12.58 -13.50 4.25
CA ASP A 139 -13.35 -12.26 4.23
C ASP A 139 -13.00 -11.46 5.50
N GLY A 140 -12.81 -10.14 5.35
CA GLY A 140 -12.49 -9.24 6.45
C GLY A 140 -11.02 -8.77 6.48
N PRO A 141 -10.59 -8.15 7.59
CA PRO A 141 -9.27 -7.54 7.68
C PRO A 141 -8.16 -8.58 7.78
N VAL A 142 -7.07 -8.33 7.06
CA VAL A 142 -5.79 -9.04 7.12
C VAL A 142 -4.75 -8.10 7.72
N TYR A 143 -4.01 -8.58 8.73
CA TYR A 143 -2.96 -7.81 9.38
C TYR A 143 -1.59 -8.29 8.92
N THR A 144 -0.77 -7.37 8.44
CA THR A 144 0.59 -7.62 7.94
C THR A 144 1.58 -6.74 8.69
N VAL A 145 2.68 -7.31 9.16
CA VAL A 145 3.80 -6.53 9.71
C VAL A 145 4.84 -6.34 8.63
N LEU A 146 5.22 -5.08 8.40
CA LEU A 146 6.34 -4.68 7.56
C LEU A 146 7.45 -4.16 8.47
N ALA A 147 8.54 -4.91 8.60
CA ALA A 147 9.68 -4.59 9.46
C ALA A 147 10.86 -4.08 8.61
N ALA A 148 11.42 -2.92 8.95
CA ALA A 148 12.58 -2.39 8.27
C ALA A 148 13.72 -2.14 9.26
N SER A 149 14.93 -2.65 8.93
CA SER A 149 16.16 -2.27 9.59
C SER A 149 16.88 -1.23 8.73
N TYR A 150 17.45 -0.23 9.39
CA TYR A 150 18.21 0.83 8.74
C TYR A 150 19.70 0.49 8.59
N ASP A 151 20.13 -0.64 9.12
CA ASP A 151 21.49 -1.15 8.97
C ASP A 151 21.61 -2.11 7.79
N ASP A 152 22.82 -2.21 7.23
CA ASP A 152 23.14 -3.16 6.17
C ASP A 152 23.49 -4.53 6.75
N GLY A 153 22.78 -5.57 6.30
CA GLY A 153 23.22 -6.96 6.44
C GLY A 153 22.32 -7.88 7.25
N ASP A 154 22.55 -9.19 7.07
CA ASP A 154 21.85 -10.30 7.76
C ASP A 154 22.14 -10.38 9.27
N GLY A 155 22.73 -9.36 9.84
CA GLY A 155 23.47 -9.41 11.09
C GLY A 155 22.70 -9.18 12.37
N GLY A 156 21.38 -9.18 12.37
CA GLY A 156 20.64 -9.29 13.62
C GLY A 156 20.46 -8.01 14.44
N SER A 157 20.63 -6.82 13.89
CA SER A 157 19.90 -5.70 14.42
C SER A 157 18.44 -5.90 13.98
N GLY A 158 17.51 -5.92 14.93
CA GLY A 158 16.10 -6.07 14.62
C GLY A 158 15.54 -4.82 13.93
N PRO A 159 14.23 -4.70 13.79
CA PRO A 159 13.62 -3.58 13.11
C PRO A 159 13.87 -2.26 13.86
N ASP A 160 14.29 -1.24 13.11
CA ASP A 160 14.30 0.16 13.57
C ASP A 160 12.89 0.75 13.50
N VAL A 161 12.07 0.23 12.59
CA VAL A 161 10.65 0.55 12.46
C VAL A 161 9.86 -0.69 12.05
N ALA A 162 8.66 -0.84 12.59
CA ALA A 162 7.67 -1.78 12.10
C ALA A 162 6.37 -1.03 11.76
N LEU A 163 5.76 -1.39 10.64
CA LEU A 163 4.44 -0.93 10.27
C LEU A 163 3.47 -2.09 10.45
N LEU A 164 2.47 -1.89 11.30
CA LEU A 164 1.32 -2.79 11.39
C LEU A 164 0.28 -2.32 10.37
N VAL A 165 0.09 -3.09 9.31
CA VAL A 165 -0.79 -2.77 8.19
C VAL A 165 -2.05 -3.60 8.26
N ARG A 166 -3.20 -2.96 8.24
CA ARG A 166 -4.52 -3.56 8.08
C ARG A 166 -4.98 -3.36 6.65
N THR A 167 -5.35 -4.44 5.98
CA THR A 167 -5.97 -4.38 4.66
C THR A 167 -7.29 -5.14 4.69
N ASP A 168 -8.33 -4.58 4.10
CA ASP A 168 -9.65 -5.20 4.03
C ASP A 168 -10.19 -5.09 2.61
N SER A 169 -10.20 -6.22 1.90
CA SER A 169 -10.67 -6.30 0.53
C SER A 169 -12.20 -6.17 0.41
N THR A 170 -12.94 -6.38 1.49
CA THR A 170 -14.41 -6.30 1.49
C THR A 170 -14.89 -4.85 1.54
N THR A 171 -14.15 -4.00 2.24
CA THR A 171 -14.42 -2.56 2.37
C THR A 171 -13.55 -1.71 1.46
N ALA A 172 -12.59 -2.34 0.75
CA ALA A 172 -11.55 -1.68 -0.04
C ALA A 172 -10.85 -0.59 0.79
N SER A 173 -10.40 -0.94 2.01
CA SER A 173 -9.71 -0.03 2.92
C SER A 173 -8.33 -0.55 3.30
N ALA A 174 -7.39 0.37 3.51
CA ALA A 174 -6.08 0.08 4.07
C ALA A 174 -5.70 1.14 5.10
N SER A 175 -5.09 0.70 6.18
CA SER A 175 -4.53 1.58 7.21
C SER A 175 -3.23 1.01 7.75
N ALA A 176 -2.37 1.87 8.28
CA ALA A 176 -1.09 1.46 8.84
C ALA A 176 -0.79 2.25 10.12
N VAL A 177 -0.15 1.60 11.07
CA VAL A 177 0.37 2.22 12.28
C VAL A 177 1.88 2.00 12.33
N VAL A 178 2.63 3.08 12.49
CA VAL A 178 4.09 3.05 12.64
C VAL A 178 4.42 2.76 14.10
N ILE A 179 5.20 1.71 14.34
CA ILE A 179 5.69 1.28 15.65
C ILE A 179 7.22 1.43 15.63
N PRO A 180 7.81 2.29 16.46
CA PRO A 180 9.24 2.50 16.47
C PRO A 180 10.00 1.29 17.05
N GLY A 181 11.21 1.02 16.54
CA GLY A 181 12.02 -0.12 16.99
C GLY A 181 12.51 -0.02 18.43
N ASN A 182 12.54 1.17 19.02
CA ASN A 182 12.82 1.39 20.43
C ASN A 182 11.54 1.43 21.32
N ALA A 183 10.38 1.05 20.76
CA ALA A 183 9.16 0.83 21.53
C ALA A 183 9.40 -0.22 22.63
N ARG A 184 8.91 0.07 23.82
CA ARG A 184 9.04 -0.81 24.98
C ARG A 184 8.07 -1.97 24.87
N VAL A 185 8.60 -3.17 24.81
CA VAL A 185 7.83 -4.44 24.69
C VAL A 185 8.29 -5.45 25.73
N LYS A 186 7.41 -6.40 26.05
CA LYS A 186 7.76 -7.56 26.84
C LYS A 186 8.03 -8.73 25.90
N LEU A 187 9.18 -9.40 26.04
CA LEU A 187 9.56 -10.54 25.20
C LEU A 187 9.38 -11.88 25.92
N SER A 188 9.58 -12.97 25.21
CA SER A 188 9.35 -14.34 25.66
C SER A 188 10.23 -14.75 26.85
N ASP A 189 11.37 -14.08 27.08
CA ASP A 189 12.21 -14.25 28.25
C ASP A 189 11.60 -13.67 29.56
N GLY A 190 10.45 -13.00 29.44
CA GLY A 190 9.72 -12.37 30.53
C GLY A 190 10.23 -10.99 30.92
N ASN A 191 11.29 -10.50 30.27
CA ASN A 191 11.87 -9.18 30.52
C ASN A 191 11.33 -8.13 29.54
N THR A 192 11.61 -6.88 29.87
CA THR A 192 11.27 -5.73 29.02
C THR A 192 12.46 -5.37 28.15
N HIS A 193 12.21 -5.19 26.88
CA HIS A 193 13.18 -4.91 25.84
C HIS A 193 12.69 -3.82 24.89
N ARG A 194 13.55 -3.41 23.94
CA ARG A 194 13.11 -2.66 22.75
C ARG A 194 12.59 -3.66 21.72
N LEU A 195 11.62 -3.27 20.92
CA LEU A 195 11.10 -4.10 19.82
C LEU A 195 12.24 -4.58 18.89
N GLY A 196 13.20 -3.72 18.58
CA GLY A 196 14.37 -4.07 17.77
C GLY A 196 15.23 -5.21 18.35
N GLU A 197 15.19 -5.44 19.67
CA GLU A 197 15.95 -6.51 20.30
C GLU A 197 15.28 -7.90 20.13
N ALA A 198 13.99 -7.93 19.75
CA ALA A 198 13.23 -9.17 19.57
C ALA A 198 13.86 -10.10 18.52
N GLN A 199 14.37 -9.53 17.41
CA GLN A 199 15.01 -10.31 16.37
C GLN A 199 16.23 -11.11 16.88
N THR A 200 17.02 -10.52 17.77
CA THR A 200 18.22 -11.17 18.34
C THR A 200 17.85 -12.23 19.36
N LEU A 201 16.73 -12.05 20.08
CA LEU A 201 16.30 -12.96 21.15
C LEU A 201 15.55 -14.17 20.62
N GLY A 202 14.63 -14.00 19.67
CA GLY A 202 13.78 -15.09 19.20
C GLY A 202 13.47 -15.07 17.71
N GLY A 203 14.23 -14.31 16.92
CA GLY A 203 14.07 -14.27 15.46
C GLY A 203 12.79 -13.52 15.02
N ASP A 204 12.37 -13.80 13.79
CA ASP A 204 11.19 -13.18 13.19
C ASP A 204 9.89 -13.49 13.96
N ALA A 205 9.80 -14.68 14.52
CA ALA A 205 8.66 -15.09 15.33
C ALA A 205 8.48 -14.21 16.57
N GLU A 206 9.59 -13.85 17.24
CA GLU A 206 9.56 -12.99 18.43
C GLU A 206 9.14 -11.55 18.09
N VAL A 207 9.59 -11.03 16.95
CA VAL A 207 9.16 -9.71 16.48
C VAL A 207 7.65 -9.68 16.25
N VAL A 208 7.11 -10.70 15.59
CA VAL A 208 5.66 -10.81 15.36
C VAL A 208 4.91 -10.92 16.68
N SER A 209 5.33 -11.83 17.57
CA SER A 209 4.67 -12.02 18.89
C SER A 209 4.67 -10.75 19.73
N ALA A 210 5.80 -10.00 19.74
CA ALA A 210 5.89 -8.75 20.46
C ALA A 210 4.91 -7.68 19.92
N ILE A 211 4.71 -7.64 18.61
CA ILE A 211 3.75 -6.71 17.98
C ILE A 211 2.31 -7.17 18.25
N GLU A 212 2.03 -8.48 18.23
CA GLU A 212 0.71 -9.02 18.59
C GLU A 212 0.34 -8.70 20.04
N ASP A 213 1.28 -8.89 20.97
CA ASP A 213 1.08 -8.58 22.39
C ASP A 213 0.87 -7.06 22.61
N LEU A 214 1.60 -6.21 21.87
CA LEU A 214 1.50 -4.76 21.96
C LEU A 214 0.20 -4.21 21.37
N SER A 215 -0.26 -4.79 20.27
CA SER A 215 -1.37 -4.28 19.46
C SER A 215 -2.71 -4.96 19.71
N GLY A 216 -2.68 -6.18 20.27
CA GLY A 216 -3.88 -6.99 20.49
C GLY A 216 -4.47 -7.62 19.24
N VAL A 217 -3.79 -7.56 18.08
CA VAL A 217 -4.25 -8.16 16.81
C VAL A 217 -3.42 -9.40 16.47
N GLN A 218 -4.00 -10.33 15.72
CA GLN A 218 -3.28 -11.50 15.19
C GLN A 218 -2.73 -11.19 13.80
N VAL A 219 -1.44 -11.37 13.63
CA VAL A 219 -0.71 -11.08 12.37
C VAL A 219 -0.80 -12.27 11.43
N SER A 220 -1.20 -12.03 10.19
CA SER A 220 -1.31 -13.08 9.16
C SER A 220 -0.08 -13.16 8.25
N HIS A 221 0.62 -12.04 8.04
CA HIS A 221 1.78 -11.98 7.16
C HIS A 221 2.90 -11.13 7.74
N TYR A 222 4.13 -11.49 7.40
CA TYR A 222 5.32 -10.78 7.80
C TYR A 222 6.25 -10.50 6.62
N VAL A 223 6.73 -9.28 6.52
CA VAL A 223 7.69 -8.83 5.52
C VAL A 223 8.81 -8.10 6.23
N LYS A 224 10.07 -8.40 5.87
CA LYS A 224 11.21 -7.66 6.39
C LYS A 224 12.18 -7.24 5.29
N THR A 225 12.88 -6.13 5.54
CA THR A 225 13.93 -5.62 4.67
C THR A 225 15.06 -4.97 5.47
N ASP A 226 16.25 -4.92 4.88
CA ASP A 226 17.39 -4.12 5.37
C ASP A 226 17.48 -2.78 4.61
N ALA A 227 18.47 -1.94 4.96
CA ALA A 227 18.71 -0.65 4.32
C ALA A 227 18.89 -0.78 2.79
N ARG A 228 19.65 -1.77 2.33
CA ARG A 228 19.86 -2.01 0.89
C ARG A 228 18.60 -2.43 0.18
N GLY A 229 17.83 -3.32 0.82
CA GLY A 229 16.55 -3.76 0.30
C GLY A 229 15.53 -2.61 0.20
N PHE A 230 15.48 -1.77 1.22
CA PHE A 230 14.64 -0.58 1.21
C PHE A 230 15.03 0.40 0.09
N VAL A 231 16.31 0.70 -0.07
CA VAL A 231 16.81 1.54 -1.17
C VAL A 231 16.42 0.95 -2.53
N SER A 232 16.69 -0.35 -2.73
CA SER A 232 16.37 -1.05 -3.97
C SER A 232 14.86 -1.06 -4.25
N LEU A 233 14.05 -1.22 -3.20
CA LEU A 233 12.58 -1.20 -3.28
C LEU A 233 12.08 0.16 -3.78
N VAL A 234 12.52 1.25 -3.15
CA VAL A 234 12.14 2.62 -3.55
C VAL A 234 12.59 2.94 -4.98
N ASP A 235 13.83 2.59 -5.34
CA ASP A 235 14.36 2.84 -6.68
C ASP A 235 13.63 2.02 -7.76
N SER A 236 13.20 0.79 -7.44
CA SER A 236 12.48 -0.07 -8.38
C SER A 236 11.12 0.48 -8.81
N VAL A 237 10.49 1.28 -7.95
CA VAL A 237 9.21 1.95 -8.24
C VAL A 237 9.39 3.37 -8.82
N GLY A 238 10.63 3.79 -9.07
CA GLY A 238 10.95 5.10 -9.61
C GLY A 238 10.94 6.24 -8.59
N GLY A 239 11.20 5.91 -7.32
CA GLY A 239 11.20 6.85 -6.21
C GLY A 239 9.83 7.05 -5.56
N VAL A 240 9.82 7.75 -4.43
CA VAL A 240 8.62 8.07 -3.64
C VAL A 240 8.39 9.57 -3.56
N GLU A 241 7.12 9.97 -3.65
CA GLU A 241 6.70 11.36 -3.57
C GLU A 241 6.34 11.71 -2.14
N VAL A 242 7.00 12.73 -1.58
CA VAL A 242 6.76 13.24 -0.22
C VAL A 242 6.62 14.76 -0.25
N ASP A 243 5.93 15.30 0.75
CA ASP A 243 5.84 16.73 1.00
C ASP A 243 6.41 17.04 2.39
N LEU A 244 7.60 17.66 2.42
CA LEU A 244 8.30 17.96 3.66
C LEU A 244 7.93 19.36 4.15
N SER A 245 7.40 19.46 5.39
CA SER A 245 7.01 20.72 6.00
C SER A 245 8.21 21.64 6.26
N GLU A 246 9.38 21.06 6.55
CA GLU A 246 10.63 21.76 6.80
C GLU A 246 11.82 21.07 6.13
N PRO A 247 12.96 21.77 5.93
CA PRO A 247 14.18 21.12 5.43
C PRO A 247 14.70 20.09 6.43
N VAL A 248 15.12 18.91 5.95
CA VAL A 248 15.67 17.85 6.79
C VAL A 248 17.18 17.78 6.61
N SER A 249 17.91 17.92 7.72
CA SER A 249 19.38 17.82 7.78
C SER A 249 19.74 17.21 9.11
N ASP A 250 20.34 16.02 9.08
CA ASP A 250 20.75 15.29 10.28
C ASP A 250 22.11 14.62 10.02
N PRO A 251 23.18 15.11 10.66
CA PRO A 251 24.54 14.54 10.49
C PRO A 251 24.65 13.08 10.94
N ASP A 252 23.81 12.62 11.86
CA ASP A 252 23.80 11.24 12.35
C ASP A 252 23.10 10.29 11.35
N ALA A 253 22.12 10.82 10.58
CA ALA A 253 21.45 10.09 9.52
C ALA A 253 22.26 10.05 8.21
N GLY A 254 23.12 11.05 7.96
CA GLY A 254 23.95 11.15 6.76
C GLY A 254 24.41 12.58 6.46
N THR A 255 25.07 12.75 5.30
CA THR A 255 25.66 14.05 4.90
C THR A 255 24.80 14.86 3.93
N MET A 256 23.58 14.39 3.63
CA MET A 256 22.68 15.08 2.72
C MET A 256 21.72 16.02 3.44
N THR A 257 21.11 16.91 2.68
CA THR A 257 20.03 17.78 3.13
C THR A 257 18.89 17.70 2.13
N LEU A 258 17.67 17.50 2.62
CA LEU A 258 16.46 17.52 1.80
C LEU A 258 15.77 18.88 2.00
N PRO A 259 15.40 19.60 0.91
CA PRO A 259 14.64 20.84 1.05
C PRO A 259 13.20 20.56 1.50
N SER A 260 12.53 21.57 2.03
CA SER A 260 11.08 21.53 2.26
C SER A 260 10.28 21.52 0.95
N GLY A 261 9.03 21.07 1.04
CA GLY A 261 8.08 21.03 -0.07
C GLY A 261 7.99 19.69 -0.79
N PHE A 262 7.16 19.66 -1.82
CA PHE A 262 6.88 18.45 -2.60
C PHE A 262 8.07 18.04 -3.46
N GLN A 263 8.50 16.79 -3.33
CA GLN A 263 9.63 16.25 -4.06
C GLN A 263 9.54 14.73 -4.22
N THR A 264 10.27 14.20 -5.21
CA THR A 264 10.44 12.76 -5.39
C THR A 264 11.80 12.34 -4.84
N LEU A 265 11.81 11.44 -3.89
CA LEU A 265 13.02 10.92 -3.25
C LEU A 265 13.49 9.64 -3.95
N THR A 266 14.79 9.51 -4.15
CA THR A 266 15.46 8.24 -4.46
C THR A 266 15.49 7.33 -3.22
N GLY A 267 15.89 6.06 -3.39
CA GLY A 267 16.00 5.13 -2.27
C GLY A 267 16.93 5.62 -1.16
N GLU A 268 18.10 6.15 -1.51
CA GLU A 268 19.05 6.72 -0.54
C GLU A 268 18.47 7.95 0.19
N GLN A 269 17.74 8.80 -0.51
CA GLN A 269 17.11 9.98 0.09
C GLN A 269 15.95 9.58 1.01
N ALA A 270 15.17 8.59 0.63
CA ALA A 270 14.09 8.06 1.45
C ALA A 270 14.64 7.38 2.73
N LEU A 271 15.73 6.61 2.61
CA LEU A 271 16.42 6.00 3.76
C LEU A 271 16.96 7.08 4.71
N PHE A 272 17.60 8.13 4.17
CA PHE A 272 18.05 9.26 4.96
C PHE A 272 16.89 9.92 5.72
N LEU A 273 15.76 10.16 5.05
CA LEU A 273 14.57 10.75 5.67
C LEU A 273 14.03 9.90 6.83
N CYS A 274 13.99 8.57 6.66
CA CYS A 274 13.53 7.64 7.71
C CYS A 274 14.50 7.51 8.89
N ARG A 275 15.80 7.76 8.67
CA ARG A 275 16.81 7.78 9.73
C ARG A 275 16.86 9.10 10.49
N ALA A 276 16.51 10.20 9.83
CA ALA A 276 16.65 11.53 10.40
C ALA A 276 15.79 11.72 11.66
N ASN A 277 16.40 12.25 12.71
CA ASN A 277 15.77 12.51 14.01
C ASN A 277 16.15 13.88 14.62
N ASP A 278 16.89 14.72 13.88
CA ASP A 278 17.26 16.07 14.32
C ASP A 278 16.16 17.08 13.91
N PHE A 279 15.03 17.04 14.63
CA PHE A 279 13.89 17.91 14.44
C PHE A 279 13.69 18.81 15.67
N ALA A 280 13.29 20.05 15.45
CA ALA A 280 13.14 21.05 16.51
C ALA A 280 12.00 20.71 17.49
N ALA A 281 10.93 20.08 17.02
CA ALA A 281 9.78 19.70 17.84
C ALA A 281 9.48 18.21 17.67
N SER A 282 9.32 17.50 18.80
CA SER A 282 8.92 16.07 18.82
C SER A 282 9.67 15.19 17.82
N PRO A 283 11.01 15.06 17.93
CA PRO A 283 11.83 14.37 16.92
C PRO A 283 11.31 12.98 16.54
N GLU A 284 10.94 12.17 17.53
CA GLU A 284 10.46 10.80 17.33
C GLU A 284 9.11 10.76 16.59
N MET A 285 8.20 11.68 16.90
CA MET A 285 6.92 11.81 16.21
C MET A 285 7.15 12.24 14.75
N GLN A 286 8.01 13.24 14.51
CA GLN A 286 8.31 13.72 13.16
C GLN A 286 8.95 12.63 12.31
N ARG A 287 9.88 11.84 12.86
CA ARG A 287 10.43 10.67 12.19
C ARG A 287 9.33 9.69 11.82
N GLY A 288 8.45 9.31 12.74
CA GLY A 288 7.32 8.42 12.47
C GLY A 288 6.37 8.95 11.39
N LEU A 289 6.13 10.27 11.35
CA LEU A 289 5.34 10.90 10.28
C LEU A 289 6.04 10.79 8.92
N ASN A 290 7.37 10.98 8.87
CA ASN A 290 8.15 10.84 7.65
C ASN A 290 8.15 9.37 7.16
N GLU A 291 8.33 8.40 8.07
CA GLU A 291 8.21 6.97 7.77
C GLU A 291 6.82 6.61 7.23
N SER A 292 5.77 7.20 7.82
CA SER A 292 4.40 7.06 7.37
C SER A 292 4.17 7.60 5.95
N GLN A 293 4.69 8.79 5.63
CA GLN A 293 4.61 9.37 4.27
C GLN A 293 5.30 8.48 3.23
N VAL A 294 6.50 7.99 3.55
CA VAL A 294 7.26 7.10 2.66
C VAL A 294 6.51 5.78 2.43
N ALA A 295 5.97 5.18 3.50
CA ALA A 295 5.18 3.95 3.42
C ALA A 295 3.92 4.13 2.57
N GLN A 296 3.20 5.24 2.75
CA GLN A 296 2.01 5.59 1.98
C GLN A 296 2.34 5.79 0.50
N ALA A 297 3.44 6.49 0.19
CA ALA A 297 3.90 6.69 -1.18
C ALA A 297 4.31 5.37 -1.86
N LEU A 298 5.00 4.47 -1.14
CA LEU A 298 5.32 3.13 -1.61
C LEU A 298 4.06 2.31 -1.88
N PHE A 299 3.11 2.29 -0.95
CA PHE A 299 1.84 1.59 -1.13
C PHE A 299 1.12 2.07 -2.40
N LYS A 300 1.03 3.38 -2.61
CA LYS A 300 0.46 3.99 -3.82
C LYS A 300 1.10 3.46 -5.11
N LYS A 301 2.43 3.37 -5.13
CA LYS A 301 3.17 2.85 -6.29
C LYS A 301 2.87 1.36 -6.52
N PHE A 302 2.88 0.53 -5.48
CA PHE A 302 2.64 -0.91 -5.61
C PHE A 302 1.23 -1.26 -6.06
N VAL A 303 0.21 -0.61 -5.50
CA VAL A 303 -1.20 -0.81 -5.89
C VAL A 303 -1.42 -0.43 -7.37
N GLY A 304 -0.71 0.57 -7.88
CA GLY A 304 -0.75 0.99 -9.29
C GLY A 304 -0.05 0.05 -10.28
N MET A 305 0.79 -0.89 -9.81
CA MET A 305 1.59 -1.74 -10.69
C MET A 305 0.75 -2.77 -11.44
N ASP A 306 1.03 -2.96 -12.74
CA ASP A 306 0.52 -4.11 -13.48
C ASP A 306 1.26 -5.40 -13.05
N LYS A 307 0.66 -6.55 -13.36
CA LYS A 307 1.19 -7.84 -12.94
C LYS A 307 2.62 -8.11 -13.39
N LEU A 308 2.98 -7.74 -14.61
CA LEU A 308 4.32 -8.01 -15.15
C LEU A 308 5.36 -7.13 -14.44
N SER A 309 5.07 -5.85 -14.29
CA SER A 309 5.92 -4.89 -13.58
C SER A 309 6.12 -5.29 -12.12
N PHE A 310 5.07 -5.76 -11.44
CA PHE A 310 5.18 -6.29 -10.08
C PHE A 310 6.15 -7.48 -10.00
N TYR A 311 5.97 -8.50 -10.85
CA TYR A 311 6.79 -9.71 -10.81
C TYR A 311 8.27 -9.44 -11.20
N THR A 312 8.50 -8.55 -12.16
CA THR A 312 9.88 -8.19 -12.56
C THR A 312 10.55 -7.27 -11.55
N GLY A 313 9.80 -6.37 -10.91
CA GLY A 313 10.28 -5.54 -9.80
C GLY A 313 10.70 -6.40 -8.62
N MET A 314 9.88 -7.37 -8.21
CA MET A 314 10.19 -8.29 -7.10
C MET A 314 11.48 -9.08 -7.33
N ASP A 315 11.85 -9.43 -8.56
CA ASP A 315 13.13 -10.07 -8.87
C ASP A 315 14.31 -9.17 -8.49
N GLY A 316 14.20 -7.86 -8.72
CA GLY A 316 15.26 -6.89 -8.46
C GLY A 316 15.63 -6.71 -6.99
N PHE A 317 14.70 -6.93 -6.05
CA PHE A 317 14.93 -6.78 -4.61
C PHE A 317 14.65 -8.04 -3.77
N SER A 318 14.36 -9.17 -4.41
CA SER A 318 14.05 -10.44 -3.70
C SER A 318 15.20 -10.99 -2.85
N ASP A 319 16.42 -10.53 -3.07
CA ASP A 319 17.58 -10.90 -2.25
C ASP A 319 17.57 -10.19 -0.88
N CYS A 320 17.01 -8.98 -0.81
CA CYS A 320 17.03 -8.11 0.37
C CYS A 320 15.66 -8.01 1.08
N VAL A 321 14.56 -8.32 0.39
CA VAL A 321 13.21 -8.39 0.99
C VAL A 321 12.88 -9.85 1.27
N LYS A 322 12.40 -10.13 2.48
CA LYS A 322 12.02 -11.47 2.92
C LYS A 322 10.57 -11.47 3.43
N THR A 323 9.83 -12.54 3.16
CA THR A 323 8.43 -12.68 3.57
C THR A 323 8.03 -14.16 3.71
N ASP A 324 6.94 -14.40 4.43
CA ASP A 324 6.26 -15.70 4.49
C ASP A 324 5.47 -16.01 3.21
N MET A 325 5.09 -14.96 2.46
CA MET A 325 4.26 -15.07 1.25
C MET A 325 5.06 -15.51 0.02
N ASP A 326 4.42 -16.26 -0.88
CA ASP A 326 4.90 -16.37 -2.25
C ASP A 326 4.52 -15.12 -3.07
N ILE A 327 5.25 -14.88 -4.16
CA ILE A 327 5.02 -13.69 -5.02
C ILE A 327 3.61 -13.61 -5.58
N LYS A 328 2.94 -14.77 -5.75
CA LYS A 328 1.56 -14.82 -6.25
C LYS A 328 0.58 -14.34 -5.18
N SER A 329 0.76 -14.76 -3.95
CA SER A 329 -0.03 -14.32 -2.80
C SER A 329 0.17 -12.84 -2.52
N ALA A 330 1.43 -12.37 -2.54
CA ALA A 330 1.77 -10.96 -2.41
C ALA A 330 1.10 -10.11 -3.50
N TYR A 331 1.14 -10.55 -4.77
CA TYR A 331 0.44 -9.85 -5.85
C TYR A 331 -1.09 -9.90 -5.68
N ALA A 332 -1.66 -11.01 -5.25
CA ALA A 332 -3.10 -11.12 -5.00
C ALA A 332 -3.55 -10.12 -3.93
N MET A 333 -2.81 -10.02 -2.83
CA MET A 333 -3.05 -9.04 -1.77
C MET A 333 -3.00 -7.61 -2.30
N VAL A 334 -1.91 -7.20 -2.95
CA VAL A 334 -1.76 -5.85 -3.52
C VAL A 334 -2.85 -5.56 -4.57
N SER A 335 -3.18 -6.54 -5.42
CA SER A 335 -4.18 -6.35 -6.48
C SER A 335 -5.62 -6.26 -5.97
N SER A 336 -5.93 -6.85 -4.80
CA SER A 336 -7.24 -6.71 -4.15
C SER A 336 -7.51 -5.30 -3.63
N LEU A 337 -6.44 -4.51 -3.45
CA LEU A 337 -6.49 -3.15 -2.93
C LEU A 337 -6.47 -2.06 -4.03
N ARG A 338 -6.56 -2.45 -5.30
CA ARG A 338 -6.50 -1.50 -6.44
C ARG A 338 -7.62 -0.48 -6.48
N ASP A 339 -8.77 -0.84 -5.94
CA ASP A 339 -9.92 0.06 -5.87
C ASP A 339 -9.83 1.05 -4.70
N ILE A 340 -8.79 0.90 -3.84
CA ILE A 340 -8.48 1.87 -2.80
C ILE A 340 -7.88 3.10 -3.47
N VAL A 341 -8.54 4.23 -3.28
CA VAL A 341 -7.96 5.53 -3.66
C VAL A 341 -6.73 5.75 -2.79
N ALA A 342 -5.57 5.94 -3.41
CA ALA A 342 -4.28 5.97 -2.69
C ALA A 342 -4.20 7.11 -1.65
N GLU A 343 -5.02 8.17 -1.80
CA GLU A 343 -5.19 9.23 -0.82
C GLU A 343 -6.00 8.80 0.41
N SER A 344 -6.64 7.63 0.38
CA SER A 344 -7.43 7.10 1.50
C SER A 344 -6.69 6.05 2.34
N VAL A 345 -5.38 5.85 2.13
CA VAL A 345 -4.57 5.04 3.05
C VAL A 345 -4.35 5.84 4.32
N MET A 346 -5.02 5.40 5.36
CA MET A 346 -5.00 6.04 6.66
C MET A 346 -3.77 5.57 7.44
N THR A 347 -2.99 6.51 7.94
CA THR A 347 -1.79 6.20 8.73
C THR A 347 -1.86 6.81 10.12
N GLY A 348 -1.11 6.22 11.05
CA GLY A 348 -0.91 6.76 12.38
C GLY A 348 0.48 6.40 12.89
N VAL A 349 0.99 7.18 13.82
CA VAL A 349 2.24 6.94 14.54
C VAL A 349 1.90 6.58 15.98
N MET A 350 2.46 5.50 16.49
CA MET A 350 2.27 5.07 17.88
C MET A 350 2.53 6.23 18.84
N PRO A 351 1.56 6.62 19.67
CA PRO A 351 1.75 7.68 20.65
C PRO A 351 2.69 7.20 21.76
N THR A 352 3.82 7.89 21.93
CA THR A 352 4.86 7.50 22.88
C THR A 352 5.46 8.69 23.59
N TYR A 353 6.10 8.40 24.74
CA TYR A 353 7.02 9.31 25.40
C TYR A 353 8.35 8.60 25.67
N LEU A 354 9.43 9.39 25.75
CA LEU A 354 10.74 8.83 26.07
C LEU A 354 10.84 8.52 27.57
N SER A 355 11.18 7.28 27.90
CA SER A 355 11.47 6.82 29.24
C SER A 355 12.88 6.26 29.33
N LYS A 356 13.54 6.44 30.48
CA LYS A 356 14.87 5.90 30.73
C LYS A 356 14.82 4.91 31.89
N VAL A 357 15.22 3.67 31.64
CA VAL A 357 15.33 2.63 32.66
C VAL A 357 16.78 2.13 32.70
N GLY A 358 17.51 2.46 33.75
CA GLY A 358 18.96 2.27 33.79
C GLY A 358 19.66 3.14 32.74
N ASP A 359 20.44 2.52 31.85
CA ASP A 359 21.10 3.20 30.73
C ASP A 359 20.30 3.11 29.41
N ALA A 360 19.23 2.31 29.40
CA ALA A 360 18.40 2.13 28.20
C ALA A 360 17.32 3.19 28.08
N VAL A 361 17.15 3.72 26.87
CA VAL A 361 16.08 4.65 26.51
C VAL A 361 15.04 3.89 25.69
N TYR A 362 13.78 4.06 26.07
CA TYR A 362 12.63 3.43 25.43
C TYR A 362 11.64 4.49 24.95
N GLN A 363 10.91 4.18 23.91
CA GLN A 363 9.63 4.83 23.61
C GLN A 363 8.52 4.05 24.31
N GLU A 364 8.02 4.63 25.39
CA GLU A 364 6.94 4.05 26.19
C GLU A 364 5.60 4.42 25.58
N PRO A 365 4.68 3.47 25.30
CA PRO A 365 3.36 3.80 24.78
C PRO A 365 2.57 4.64 25.79
N ILE A 366 1.89 5.65 25.30
CA ILE A 366 0.85 6.35 26.07
C ILE A 366 -0.39 5.48 26.02
N SER A 367 -0.64 4.71 27.07
CA SER A 367 -1.57 3.56 27.06
C SER A 367 -2.96 3.93 26.56
N ASP A 368 -3.55 5.01 27.05
CA ASP A 368 -4.92 5.41 26.73
C ASP A 368 -5.05 5.84 25.25
N GLU A 369 -4.06 6.59 24.75
CA GLU A 369 -4.01 7.02 23.35
C GLU A 369 -3.75 5.85 22.42
N TRP A 370 -2.87 4.94 22.83
CA TRP A 370 -2.56 3.73 22.08
C TRP A 370 -3.78 2.81 21.97
N GLU A 371 -4.48 2.54 23.05
CA GLU A 371 -5.71 1.74 23.06
C GLU A 371 -6.77 2.36 22.15
N ALA A 372 -7.01 3.67 22.27
CA ALA A 372 -7.95 4.40 21.43
C ALA A 372 -7.55 4.39 19.93
N MET A 373 -6.24 4.49 19.63
CA MET A 373 -5.73 4.37 18.27
C MET A 373 -5.99 2.96 17.71
N MET A 374 -5.70 1.91 18.50
CA MET A 374 -5.90 0.53 18.09
C MET A 374 -7.37 0.17 17.91
N GLU A 375 -8.28 0.71 18.73
CA GLU A 375 -9.72 0.54 18.53
C GLU A 375 -10.16 1.10 17.16
N ARG A 376 -9.75 2.32 16.82
CA ARG A 376 -10.04 2.92 15.50
C ARG A 376 -9.40 2.13 14.37
N PHE A 377 -8.13 1.74 14.52
CA PHE A 377 -7.42 0.93 13.53
C PHE A 377 -8.12 -0.40 13.23
N MET A 378 -8.53 -1.13 14.28
CA MET A 378 -9.27 -2.39 14.12
C MET A 378 -10.67 -2.18 13.52
N ALA A 379 -11.33 -1.09 13.83
CA ALA A 379 -12.61 -0.70 13.23
C ALA A 379 -12.48 -0.30 11.75
N GLY A 380 -11.26 -0.05 11.25
CA GLY A 380 -11.00 0.44 9.88
C GLY A 380 -11.25 1.92 9.73
N GLU A 381 -11.18 2.66 10.82
CA GLU A 381 -11.24 4.11 10.89
C GLU A 381 -9.83 4.71 10.80
N VAL A 382 -9.73 6.05 10.74
CA VAL A 382 -8.45 6.76 10.75
C VAL A 382 -7.74 6.51 12.08
N PRO A 383 -6.56 5.84 12.08
CA PRO A 383 -5.87 5.51 13.34
C PRO A 383 -5.48 6.76 14.12
N GLN A 384 -4.86 7.72 13.45
CA GLN A 384 -4.48 9.01 14.05
C GLN A 384 -5.46 10.07 13.60
N GLN A 385 -6.15 10.66 14.56
CA GLN A 385 -7.00 11.82 14.30
C GLN A 385 -6.14 13.05 14.06
N ASP A 386 -6.54 13.87 13.11
CA ASP A 386 -5.89 15.14 12.86
C ASP A 386 -6.09 16.07 14.07
N LYS A 387 -4.98 16.43 14.74
CA LYS A 387 -5.06 17.29 15.94
C LYS A 387 -5.76 18.61 15.63
N GLU A 388 -5.58 19.18 14.44
CA GLU A 388 -6.26 20.40 14.03
C GLU A 388 -7.78 20.23 13.98
N SER A 389 -8.27 19.12 13.41
CA SER A 389 -9.71 18.86 13.34
C SER A 389 -10.35 18.61 14.73
N ILE A 390 -9.59 18.00 15.64
CA ILE A 390 -10.04 17.80 17.04
C ILE A 390 -10.08 19.14 17.78
N ILE A 391 -9.04 19.95 17.61
CA ILE A 391 -8.95 21.29 18.22
C ILE A 391 -10.10 22.19 17.72
N GLU A 392 -10.38 22.19 16.41
CA GLU A 392 -11.51 22.94 15.83
C GLU A 392 -12.89 22.48 16.33
N SER A 393 -13.02 21.23 16.78
CA SER A 393 -14.26 20.69 17.32
C SER A 393 -14.51 21.04 18.80
N VAL A 394 -13.49 21.54 19.51
CA VAL A 394 -13.59 21.90 20.92
C VAL A 394 -14.37 23.21 21.07
N ASP A 395 -15.50 23.17 21.81
CA ASP A 395 -16.17 24.40 22.24
C ASP A 395 -15.40 25.00 23.41
N PRO A 396 -14.73 26.17 23.22
CA PRO A 396 -13.91 26.81 24.27
C PRO A 396 -14.67 27.14 25.53
N ALA A 397 -15.99 27.40 25.45
CA ALA A 397 -16.83 27.73 26.57
C ALA A 397 -17.33 26.52 27.37
N SER A 398 -17.10 25.29 26.90
CA SER A 398 -17.65 24.07 27.48
C SER A 398 -16.94 23.55 28.74
N PHE A 399 -15.80 24.14 29.10
CA PHE A 399 -14.96 23.68 30.23
C PHE A 399 -14.24 24.84 30.91
N THR A 400 -13.67 24.60 32.09
CA THR A 400 -13.06 25.60 32.95
C THR A 400 -11.55 25.46 33.07
N ILE A 401 -10.84 26.58 33.15
CA ILE A 401 -9.38 26.65 33.19
C ILE A 401 -8.88 27.42 34.41
N THR A 402 -7.90 26.87 35.12
CA THR A 402 -7.07 27.60 36.10
C THR A 402 -5.75 27.97 35.44
N VAL A 403 -5.30 29.21 35.53
CA VAL A 403 -4.02 29.68 34.98
C VAL A 403 -3.08 30.12 36.08
N ASN A 404 -1.93 29.50 36.24
CA ASN A 404 -0.95 29.78 37.27
C ASN A 404 0.42 30.17 36.66
N ASN A 405 1.07 31.21 37.26
CA ASN A 405 2.43 31.58 36.90
C ASN A 405 3.44 30.66 37.59
N GLY A 406 4.17 29.85 36.83
CA GLY A 406 5.22 28.95 37.30
C GLY A 406 6.63 29.30 36.82
N GLY A 407 6.79 30.30 35.95
CA GLY A 407 8.07 30.70 35.34
C GLY A 407 8.70 31.97 35.92
N SER A 408 8.09 32.61 36.89
CA SER A 408 8.52 33.93 37.44
C SER A 408 8.55 35.08 36.42
N VAL A 409 7.86 34.97 35.31
CA VAL A 409 7.66 36.07 34.36
C VAL A 409 6.51 36.94 34.90
N GLU A 410 6.76 38.21 35.15
CA GLU A 410 5.77 39.12 35.75
C GLU A 410 4.54 39.27 34.83
N GLY A 411 3.33 39.07 35.38
CA GLY A 411 2.08 39.19 34.62
C GLY A 411 1.74 37.99 33.70
N ALA A 412 2.62 37.01 33.55
CA ALA A 412 2.47 35.92 32.58
C ALA A 412 1.13 35.15 32.66
N ALA A 413 0.66 34.84 33.88
CA ALA A 413 -0.62 34.16 34.05
C ALA A 413 -1.82 35.04 33.66
N ALA A 414 -1.77 36.33 33.93
CA ALA A 414 -2.82 37.28 33.55
C ALA A 414 -2.85 37.49 32.02
N ASP A 415 -1.68 37.55 31.38
CA ASP A 415 -1.57 37.66 29.92
C ASP A 415 -2.09 36.40 29.22
N ALA A 416 -1.69 35.20 29.69
CA ALA A 416 -2.18 33.94 29.17
C ALA A 416 -3.70 33.82 29.34
N ALA A 417 -4.23 34.20 30.52
CA ALA A 417 -5.66 34.20 30.77
C ALA A 417 -6.41 35.14 29.80
N SER A 418 -5.90 36.35 29.59
CA SER A 418 -6.49 37.32 28.67
C SER A 418 -6.54 36.80 27.21
N ILE A 419 -5.52 36.03 26.77
CA ILE A 419 -5.49 35.42 25.47
C ILE A 419 -6.56 34.33 25.34
N LEU A 420 -6.67 33.46 26.35
CA LEU A 420 -7.65 32.39 26.40
C LEU A 420 -9.08 32.94 26.43
N GLU A 421 -9.34 33.94 27.28
CA GLU A 421 -10.64 34.63 27.34
C GLU A 421 -10.97 35.30 26.00
N GLY A 422 -9.98 35.92 25.34
CA GLY A 422 -10.14 36.54 24.03
C GLY A 422 -10.47 35.51 22.93
N ALA A 423 -10.06 34.26 23.09
CA ALA A 423 -10.39 33.14 22.23
C ALA A 423 -11.69 32.41 22.63
N GLY A 424 -12.39 32.86 23.67
CA GLY A 424 -13.67 32.32 24.09
C GLY A 424 -13.61 31.26 25.19
N PHE A 425 -12.44 30.94 25.73
CA PHE A 425 -12.30 29.99 26.83
C PHE A 425 -12.79 30.58 28.16
N THR A 426 -13.25 29.72 29.07
CA THR A 426 -13.72 30.12 30.41
C THR A 426 -12.58 29.96 31.42
N VAL A 427 -11.94 31.08 31.78
CA VAL A 427 -10.91 31.10 32.85
C VAL A 427 -11.59 31.34 34.19
N ASP A 428 -11.50 30.34 35.09
CA ASP A 428 -12.11 30.37 36.42
C ASP A 428 -11.23 31.12 37.41
N SER A 429 -9.90 30.90 37.37
CA SER A 429 -8.98 31.52 38.32
C SER A 429 -7.60 31.76 37.73
N VAL A 430 -6.95 32.83 38.20
CA VAL A 430 -5.58 33.20 37.83
C VAL A 430 -4.76 33.36 39.11
N GLY A 431 -3.57 32.71 39.17
CA GLY A 431 -2.75 32.68 40.35
C GLY A 431 -1.27 32.45 40.10
N ASN A 432 -0.60 31.95 41.13
CA ASN A 432 0.79 31.52 41.06
C ASN A 432 0.88 30.04 41.38
N ALA A 433 1.77 29.33 40.71
CA ALA A 433 2.11 27.96 41.05
C ALA A 433 2.85 27.89 42.39
N ASN A 434 2.80 26.75 43.05
CA ASN A 434 3.47 26.52 44.33
C ASN A 434 5.00 26.69 44.25
N GLN A 435 5.57 26.57 43.06
CA GLN A 435 7.00 26.71 42.76
C GLN A 435 7.17 27.50 41.46
N ALA A 436 8.23 28.32 41.41
CA ALA A 436 8.56 29.14 40.22
C ALA A 436 9.75 28.50 39.44
N VAL A 437 9.63 27.25 39.09
CA VAL A 437 10.73 26.44 38.51
C VAL A 437 10.44 25.93 37.09
N TYR A 438 9.29 26.27 36.54
CA TYR A 438 8.84 25.76 35.27
C TYR A 438 9.55 26.46 34.11
N GLU A 439 10.37 25.71 33.37
CA GLU A 439 11.06 26.20 32.16
C GLU A 439 10.09 26.33 30.98
N SER A 440 9.17 25.38 30.84
CA SER A 440 8.16 25.35 29.78
C SER A 440 6.76 25.47 30.35
N THR A 441 5.87 26.08 29.59
CA THR A 441 4.45 26.15 29.89
C THR A 441 3.83 24.76 29.80
N LEU A 442 3.05 24.36 30.82
CA LEU A 442 2.36 23.09 30.88
C LEU A 442 0.86 23.33 30.90
N VAL A 443 0.13 22.57 30.07
CA VAL A 443 -1.33 22.50 30.08
C VAL A 443 -1.71 21.12 30.61
N VAL A 444 -2.05 21.08 31.90
CA VAL A 444 -2.24 19.85 32.66
C VAL A 444 -3.71 19.48 32.68
N TYR A 445 -3.99 18.22 32.34
CA TYR A 445 -5.32 17.59 32.42
C TYR A 445 -5.23 16.28 33.23
N GLN A 446 -6.34 15.90 33.89
CA GLN A 446 -6.36 14.71 34.75
C GLN A 446 -7.11 13.51 34.17
N LYS A 447 -7.82 13.70 33.06
CA LYS A 447 -8.62 12.70 32.37
C LYS A 447 -8.37 12.76 30.89
N SER A 448 -8.20 11.61 30.25
CA SER A 448 -7.92 11.52 28.81
C SER A 448 -8.96 12.23 27.93
N GLU A 449 -10.23 12.31 28.35
CA GLU A 449 -11.29 13.04 27.66
C GLU A 449 -11.02 14.55 27.52
N ASN A 450 -10.10 15.10 28.32
CA ASN A 450 -9.72 16.52 28.31
C ASN A 450 -8.46 16.82 27.47
N GLU A 451 -7.88 15.82 26.81
CA GLU A 451 -6.68 16.00 25.97
C GLU A 451 -6.92 17.02 24.85
N ALA A 452 -7.99 16.86 24.07
CA ALA A 452 -8.36 17.77 22.98
C ALA A 452 -8.52 19.23 23.48
N LYS A 453 -9.08 19.42 24.68
CA LYS A 453 -9.22 20.73 25.33
C LYS A 453 -7.86 21.32 25.70
N ALA A 454 -6.94 20.47 26.22
CA ALA A 454 -5.59 20.88 26.55
C ALA A 454 -4.78 21.27 25.31
N GLU A 455 -4.88 20.49 24.23
CA GLU A 455 -4.22 20.79 22.95
C GLU A 455 -4.78 22.09 22.32
N ALA A 456 -6.10 22.31 22.40
CA ALA A 456 -6.70 23.57 21.95
C ALA A 456 -6.14 24.78 22.68
N ILE A 457 -5.87 24.65 23.98
CA ILE A 457 -5.24 25.69 24.79
C ILE A 457 -3.79 25.92 24.34
N VAL A 458 -3.00 24.84 24.14
CA VAL A 458 -1.61 24.93 23.66
C VAL A 458 -1.56 25.65 22.31
N ALA A 459 -2.43 25.28 21.37
CA ALA A 459 -2.52 25.93 20.07
C ALA A 459 -2.88 27.42 20.18
N THR A 460 -3.81 27.76 21.05
CA THR A 460 -4.23 29.16 21.29
C THR A 460 -3.13 30.00 21.93
N LEU A 461 -2.38 29.44 22.87
CA LEU A 461 -1.26 30.13 23.53
C LEU A 461 -0.03 30.23 22.61
N GLY A 462 0.12 29.35 21.65
CA GLY A 462 1.27 29.25 20.73
C GLY A 462 2.57 28.81 21.42
N THR A 463 2.47 28.24 22.62
CA THR A 463 3.59 27.69 23.38
C THR A 463 3.11 26.69 24.42
N GLY A 464 4.03 25.89 24.95
CA GLY A 464 3.75 24.88 25.96
C GLY A 464 3.42 23.50 25.40
N ARG A 465 3.01 22.61 26.30
CA ARG A 465 2.60 21.23 25.93
C ARG A 465 1.48 20.74 26.83
N ALA A 466 0.61 19.92 26.28
CA ALA A 466 -0.41 19.20 27.03
C ALA A 466 0.22 18.07 27.86
N VAL A 467 -0.23 17.86 29.09
CA VAL A 467 0.32 16.86 30.02
C VAL A 467 -0.81 16.16 30.77
N LEU A 468 -0.93 14.84 30.58
CA LEU A 468 -1.79 14.02 31.42
C LEU A 468 -1.11 13.79 32.79
N ASP A 469 -1.66 14.32 33.87
CA ASP A 469 -1.16 14.06 35.20
C ASP A 469 -2.30 14.12 36.25
N ALA A 470 -2.74 12.97 36.66
CA ALA A 470 -3.76 12.84 37.72
C ALA A 470 -3.19 12.75 39.13
N VAL A 471 -1.86 12.78 39.32
CA VAL A 471 -1.19 12.48 40.59
C VAL A 471 -0.48 13.66 41.22
N ASN A 472 0.28 14.42 40.40
CA ASN A 472 1.19 15.44 40.92
C ASN A 472 0.54 16.85 40.99
N TYR A 473 -0.55 17.07 40.24
CA TYR A 473 -1.27 18.33 40.21
C TYR A 473 -2.67 18.16 40.81
N SER A 474 -3.03 19.11 41.70
CA SER A 474 -4.37 19.16 42.29
C SER A 474 -5.04 20.48 41.94
N PHE A 475 -6.14 20.42 41.21
CA PHE A 475 -6.97 21.57 40.81
C PHE A 475 -8.43 21.13 40.65
N GLU A 476 -9.37 22.07 40.72
CA GLU A 476 -10.82 21.81 40.70
C GLU A 476 -11.45 22.03 39.32
N THR A 477 -10.73 22.70 38.39
CA THR A 477 -11.15 22.97 37.03
C THR A 477 -10.87 21.76 36.12
N ASP A 478 -11.33 21.80 34.86
CA ASP A 478 -11.05 20.74 33.89
C ASP A 478 -9.58 20.72 33.47
N ILE A 479 -8.97 21.90 33.33
CA ILE A 479 -7.59 22.10 32.88
C ILE A 479 -6.86 23.07 33.81
N LEU A 480 -5.57 22.79 34.05
CA LEU A 480 -4.63 23.68 34.72
C LEU A 480 -3.53 24.11 33.75
N VAL A 481 -3.39 25.43 33.53
CA VAL A 481 -2.26 25.98 32.79
C VAL A 481 -1.22 26.50 33.78
N VAL A 482 0.02 25.99 33.68
CA VAL A 482 1.17 26.49 34.45
C VAL A 482 2.11 27.17 33.47
N VAL A 483 2.11 28.51 33.48
CA VAL A 483 2.91 29.30 32.54
C VAL A 483 4.38 29.25 32.93
N GLY A 484 5.24 28.82 32.03
CA GLY A 484 6.68 28.66 32.22
C GLY A 484 7.49 29.91 31.84
N LYS A 485 8.82 29.77 31.89
CA LYS A 485 9.75 30.83 31.46
C LYS A 485 9.76 31.09 29.97
N ASP A 486 9.35 30.08 29.17
CA ASP A 486 9.16 30.16 27.71
C ASP A 486 8.16 31.26 27.32
N TRP A 487 7.31 31.72 28.24
CA TRP A 487 6.38 32.83 28.03
C TRP A 487 7.06 34.13 27.62
N GLN A 488 8.32 34.37 28.09
CA GLN A 488 9.07 35.54 27.68
C GLN A 488 9.26 35.61 26.16
N ALA A 489 9.50 34.47 25.50
CA ALA A 489 9.63 34.41 24.04
C ALA A 489 8.30 34.76 23.32
N VAL A 490 7.16 34.41 23.91
CA VAL A 490 5.84 34.78 23.38
C VAL A 490 5.62 36.27 23.44
N LEU A 491 5.98 36.92 24.57
CA LEU A 491 5.91 38.36 24.72
C LEU A 491 6.81 39.10 23.73
N ASP A 492 8.07 38.64 23.57
CA ASP A 492 9.04 39.23 22.64
C ASP A 492 8.57 39.12 21.18
N ALA A 493 7.95 38.01 20.80
CA ALA A 493 7.39 37.79 19.47
C ALA A 493 6.22 38.72 19.16
N ARG A 494 5.35 38.95 20.14
CA ARG A 494 4.19 39.85 20.03
C ARG A 494 4.60 41.31 19.90
N GLU A 495 5.59 41.78 20.68
CA GLU A 495 6.15 43.13 20.55
C GLU A 495 6.72 43.36 19.14
N LYS A 496 7.46 42.40 18.59
CA LYS A 496 7.99 42.47 17.21
C LYS A 496 6.89 42.61 16.18
N THR A 497 5.81 41.84 16.32
CA THR A 497 4.67 41.88 15.39
C THR A 497 3.91 43.20 15.49
N ALA A 498 3.73 43.73 16.68
CA ALA A 498 3.09 45.04 16.89
C ALA A 498 3.89 46.20 16.29
N VAL A 499 5.23 46.18 16.40
CA VAL A 499 6.13 47.18 15.82
C VAL A 499 6.09 47.12 14.29
N THR A 500 6.06 45.91 13.70
CA THR A 500 6.03 45.74 12.24
C THR A 500 4.71 46.24 11.64
N ASN A 501 3.59 46.02 12.31
CA ASN A 501 2.27 46.46 11.84
C ASN A 501 2.12 48.00 11.94
N THR A 502 2.77 48.65 12.94
CA THR A 502 2.77 50.10 13.05
C THR A 502 3.64 50.79 11.99
N THR A 503 4.70 50.11 11.54
CA THR A 503 5.61 50.63 10.51
C THR A 503 5.04 50.49 9.09
N ASN A 504 4.15 49.53 8.87
CA ASN A 504 3.48 49.33 7.58
C ASN A 504 2.17 50.16 7.40
N ALA A 505 1.71 50.81 8.46
CA ALA A 505 0.51 51.66 8.46
C ALA A 505 0.81 53.16 8.41
N SER A 506 2.07 53.55 8.36
CA SER A 506 2.58 54.90 8.19
C SER A 506 3.25 55.08 6.82
#